data_56dddb1be577d563b8220ee498f8a156
#
_entry.id   56dddb1be577d563b8220ee498f8a156
#
_cell.length_a   1.000
_cell.length_b   1.000
_cell.length_c   1.000
_cell.angle_alpha   90.00
_cell.angle_beta   90.00
_cell.angle_gamma   90.00
#
_symmetry.space_group_name_H-M   'P 1'
#
loop_
_entity.id
_entity.type
_entity.pdbx_description
1 polymer ?
#
loop_
_entity_poly.entity_id
_entity_poly.type
_entity_poly.pdbx_seq_one_letter_code
_entity_poly.pdbx_strand_id
1 'polypeptide(L)'
;MQHSLVEGILAGDEQNYFLCLEHAPIYTIGRTRDTSSLGEHTESLPYPVIETNRGGQATYHGPGQLTGYPLVDLRPLGKDLHAYIRALEEALIETCLEYGVQATRRDGLTGVWVNNKKLASIGVGVKKWISMHGFAINITKESLQGFSSITPCGINDVLMTCLENECDQDISVKSFAQSCQKHVEASLEKIAVS
;
A
#
# COMPACT_ATOMS: atom_id res chain seq x y z
N MET A 1 10.96 -13.71 1.03
CA MET A 1 11.62 -12.59 1.73
C MET A 1 10.82 -12.07 2.92
N GLN A 2 9.61 -11.47 2.83
CA GLN A 2 8.85 -10.97 3.99
C GLN A 2 8.70 -12.03 5.11
N HIS A 3 8.28 -13.25 4.78
CA HIS A 3 8.11 -14.32 5.78
C HIS A 3 9.40 -14.62 6.56
N SER A 4 10.55 -14.64 5.90
CA SER A 4 11.84 -14.89 6.56
C SER A 4 12.19 -13.77 7.55
N LEU A 5 11.99 -12.51 7.17
CA LEU A 5 12.22 -11.35 8.05
C LEU A 5 11.27 -11.33 9.25
N VAL A 6 9.99 -11.65 9.02
CA VAL A 6 9.00 -11.76 10.11
C VAL A 6 9.36 -12.88 11.09
N GLU A 7 9.84 -14.04 10.62
CA GLU A 7 10.33 -15.10 11.51
C GLU A 7 11.56 -14.64 12.29
N GLY A 8 12.48 -13.86 11.70
CA GLY A 8 13.60 -13.24 12.40
C GLY A 8 13.13 -12.35 13.55
N ILE A 9 12.21 -11.42 13.29
CA ILE A 9 11.63 -10.56 14.34
C ILE A 9 10.95 -11.38 15.43
N LEU A 10 10.23 -12.44 15.07
CA LEU A 10 9.59 -13.35 16.04
C LEU A 10 10.60 -14.14 16.86
N ALA A 11 11.77 -14.41 16.31
CA ALA A 11 12.88 -15.10 16.99
C ALA A 11 13.70 -14.19 17.91
N GLY A 12 13.44 -12.89 17.91
CA GLY A 12 14.12 -11.93 18.80
C GLY A 12 14.98 -10.90 18.08
N ASP A 13 14.87 -10.80 16.74
CA ASP A 13 15.49 -9.71 15.99
C ASP A 13 14.80 -8.38 16.38
N GLU A 14 15.55 -7.45 16.93
CA GLU A 14 15.00 -6.15 17.38
C GLU A 14 14.79 -5.15 16.24
N GLN A 15 15.19 -5.53 15.01
CA GLN A 15 15.16 -4.64 13.86
C GLN A 15 13.81 -4.73 13.14
N ASN A 16 13.18 -3.58 12.93
CA ASN A 16 12.11 -3.41 11.96
C ASN A 16 12.68 -3.23 10.56
N TYR A 17 11.91 -3.59 9.54
CA TYR A 17 12.33 -3.46 8.14
C TYR A 17 11.30 -2.66 7.35
N PHE A 18 11.76 -1.85 6.42
CA PHE A 18 10.91 -1.22 5.42
C PHE A 18 11.43 -1.53 4.02
N LEU A 19 10.70 -2.38 3.31
CA LEU A 19 11.04 -2.79 1.96
C LEU A 19 10.27 -1.92 0.97
N CYS A 20 10.98 -1.25 0.07
CA CYS A 20 10.44 -0.46 -1.02
C CYS A 20 10.83 -1.08 -2.36
N LEU A 21 9.84 -1.34 -3.22
CA LEU A 21 10.07 -1.99 -4.52
C LEU A 21 8.98 -1.67 -5.54
N GLU A 22 9.27 -1.98 -6.79
CA GLU A 22 8.29 -2.09 -7.87
C GLU A 22 8.13 -3.58 -8.22
N HIS A 23 6.91 -4.01 -8.51
CA HIS A 23 6.63 -5.35 -9.00
C HIS A 23 6.61 -5.40 -10.53
N ALA A 24 6.92 -6.55 -11.09
CA ALA A 24 6.43 -6.88 -12.44
C ALA A 24 4.89 -6.87 -12.43
N PRO A 25 4.24 -6.62 -13.58
CA PRO A 25 2.79 -6.55 -13.67
C PRO A 25 2.10 -7.80 -13.12
N ILE A 26 1.24 -7.62 -12.10
CA ILE A 26 0.58 -8.71 -11.38
C ILE A 26 -0.68 -8.25 -10.67
N TYR A 27 -1.69 -9.11 -10.59
CA TYR A 27 -2.83 -8.93 -9.70
C TYR A 27 -2.65 -9.71 -8.42
N THR A 28 -3.09 -9.15 -7.29
CA THR A 28 -3.14 -9.87 -6.02
C THR A 28 -4.53 -9.85 -5.43
N ILE A 29 -4.96 -10.98 -4.85
CA ILE A 29 -6.19 -11.10 -4.07
C ILE A 29 -5.82 -11.21 -2.60
N GLY A 30 -6.60 -10.56 -1.72
CA GLY A 30 -6.43 -10.65 -0.28
C GLY A 30 -6.94 -11.97 0.30
N ARG A 31 -6.81 -12.10 1.62
CA ARG A 31 -7.11 -13.33 2.38
C ARG A 31 -8.56 -13.83 2.29
N THR A 32 -9.51 -12.97 1.96
CA THR A 32 -10.91 -13.36 1.75
C THR A 32 -11.11 -14.16 0.47
N ARG A 33 -10.13 -14.12 -0.46
CA ARG A 33 -10.18 -14.77 -1.78
C ARG A 33 -11.41 -14.38 -2.58
N ASP A 34 -11.95 -13.20 -2.32
CA ASP A 34 -13.07 -12.66 -3.08
C ASP A 34 -12.61 -12.23 -4.48
N THR A 35 -13.04 -13.00 -5.47
CA THR A 35 -12.70 -12.78 -6.88
C THR A 35 -13.64 -11.81 -7.58
N SER A 36 -14.73 -11.36 -6.94
CA SER A 36 -15.73 -10.49 -7.56
C SER A 36 -15.13 -9.20 -8.14
N SER A 37 -14.05 -8.71 -7.53
CA SER A 37 -13.32 -7.53 -7.99
C SER A 37 -12.40 -7.77 -9.20
N LEU A 38 -12.17 -9.01 -9.61
CA LEU A 38 -11.40 -9.36 -10.82
C LEU A 38 -12.25 -9.40 -12.08
N GLY A 39 -13.58 -9.22 -11.96
CA GLY A 39 -14.53 -9.38 -13.07
C GLY A 39 -14.91 -10.84 -13.34
N GLU A 40 -15.80 -11.03 -14.33
CA GLU A 40 -16.37 -12.35 -14.64
C GLU A 40 -15.38 -13.29 -15.36
N HIS A 41 -14.35 -12.73 -16.01
CA HIS A 41 -13.41 -13.46 -16.86
C HIS A 41 -11.97 -13.35 -16.33
N THR A 42 -11.71 -13.94 -15.19
CA THR A 42 -10.37 -13.94 -14.58
C THR A 42 -9.30 -14.58 -15.47
N GLU A 43 -9.69 -15.51 -16.36
CA GLU A 43 -8.78 -16.17 -17.29
C GLU A 43 -8.31 -15.25 -18.45
N SER A 44 -9.04 -14.15 -18.70
CA SER A 44 -8.69 -13.17 -19.74
C SER A 44 -7.92 -11.97 -19.22
N LEU A 45 -7.57 -11.95 -17.93
CA LEU A 45 -6.75 -10.87 -17.36
C LEU A 45 -5.37 -10.84 -18.01
N PRO A 46 -4.83 -9.64 -18.31
CA PRO A 46 -3.56 -9.50 -19.01
C PRO A 46 -2.34 -9.94 -18.20
N TYR A 47 -2.49 -10.09 -16.87
CA TYR A 47 -1.40 -10.45 -15.97
C TYR A 47 -1.80 -11.55 -14.99
N PRO A 48 -0.82 -12.29 -14.43
CA PRO A 48 -1.09 -13.34 -13.45
C PRO A 48 -1.83 -12.83 -12.21
N VAL A 49 -2.62 -13.71 -11.60
CA VAL A 49 -3.30 -13.47 -10.31
C VAL A 49 -2.65 -14.32 -9.23
N ILE A 50 -2.26 -13.72 -8.12
CA ILE A 50 -1.70 -14.42 -6.95
C ILE A 50 -2.55 -14.15 -5.71
N GLU A 51 -2.86 -15.22 -4.98
CA GLU A 51 -3.48 -15.14 -3.67
C GLU A 51 -2.46 -14.73 -2.60
N THR A 52 -2.87 -13.82 -1.73
CA THR A 52 -2.05 -13.34 -0.61
C THR A 52 -2.84 -13.36 0.69
N ASN A 53 -2.15 -13.23 1.83
CA ASN A 53 -2.78 -13.16 3.14
C ASN A 53 -2.96 -11.72 3.66
N ARG A 54 -2.85 -10.70 2.80
CA ARG A 54 -3.16 -9.30 3.12
C ARG A 54 -4.65 -9.05 3.29
N GLY A 55 -5.00 -7.96 3.93
CA GLY A 55 -6.37 -7.43 3.91
C GLY A 55 -6.76 -6.86 2.54
N GLY A 56 -8.06 -6.63 2.35
CA GLY A 56 -8.64 -6.06 1.13
C GLY A 56 -8.87 -7.09 0.03
N GLN A 57 -9.49 -6.63 -1.05
CA GLN A 57 -9.84 -7.43 -2.25
C GLN A 57 -8.73 -7.36 -3.31
N ALA A 58 -9.09 -7.50 -4.60
CA ALA A 58 -8.11 -7.46 -5.67
C ALA A 58 -7.47 -6.07 -5.84
N THR A 59 -6.19 -6.06 -6.21
CA THR A 59 -5.48 -4.88 -6.66
C THR A 59 -4.46 -5.27 -7.74
N TYR A 60 -3.95 -4.27 -8.41
CA TYR A 60 -2.87 -4.39 -9.39
C TYR A 60 -1.57 -3.85 -8.82
N HIS A 61 -0.46 -4.50 -9.17
CA HIS A 61 0.89 -4.01 -8.97
C HIS A 61 1.65 -4.04 -10.29
N GLY A 62 2.51 -3.05 -10.52
CA GLY A 62 3.30 -2.97 -11.75
C GLY A 62 4.31 -1.83 -11.73
N PRO A 63 5.05 -1.64 -12.84
CA PRO A 63 6.00 -0.55 -13.01
C PRO A 63 5.38 0.81 -12.76
N GLY A 64 6.16 1.74 -12.21
CA GLY A 64 5.68 3.06 -11.83
C GLY A 64 4.87 3.11 -10.54
N GLN A 65 4.66 1.97 -9.86
CA GLN A 65 3.98 1.90 -8.57
C GLN A 65 4.97 1.57 -7.46
N LEU A 66 5.09 2.42 -6.44
CA LEU A 66 5.83 2.07 -5.25
C LEU A 66 5.00 1.12 -4.38
N THR A 67 5.54 -0.06 -4.13
CA THR A 67 5.02 -0.97 -3.10
C THR A 67 5.92 -0.90 -1.89
N GLY A 68 5.34 -0.52 -0.73
CA GLY A 68 6.02 -0.42 0.55
C GLY A 68 5.55 -1.51 1.51
N TYR A 69 6.51 -2.25 2.08
CA TYR A 69 6.25 -3.29 3.07
C TYR A 69 6.97 -2.96 4.39
N PRO A 70 6.32 -2.22 5.31
CA PRO A 70 6.86 -2.04 6.66
C PRO A 70 6.60 -3.31 7.47
N LEU A 71 7.66 -4.02 7.81
CA LEU A 71 7.65 -5.20 8.69
C LEU A 71 8.03 -4.74 10.09
N VAL A 72 7.03 -4.51 10.92
CA VAL A 72 7.16 -3.82 12.19
C VAL A 72 6.57 -4.66 13.31
N ASP A 73 7.25 -4.66 14.45
CA ASP A 73 6.68 -5.21 15.67
C ASP A 73 5.66 -4.23 16.27
N LEU A 74 4.38 -4.61 16.17
CA LEU A 74 3.28 -3.80 16.70
C LEU A 74 3.02 -4.02 18.21
N ARG A 75 3.77 -4.90 18.86
CA ARG A 75 3.59 -5.17 20.30
C ARG A 75 3.93 -3.97 21.16
N PRO A 76 5.06 -3.27 20.96
CA PRO A 76 5.35 -2.04 21.67
C PRO A 76 4.51 -0.84 21.22
N LEU A 77 3.80 -0.94 20.07
CA LEU A 77 2.92 0.09 19.52
C LEU A 77 1.45 -0.09 19.95
N GLY A 78 1.18 -0.76 21.07
CA GLY A 78 -0.15 -0.92 21.62
C GLY A 78 -1.02 -2.02 20.98
N LYS A 79 -0.49 -2.78 20.00
CA LYS A 79 -1.23 -3.83 19.27
C LYS A 79 -2.51 -3.31 18.62
N ASP A 80 -2.48 -2.09 18.09
CA ASP A 80 -3.61 -1.47 17.40
C ASP A 80 -3.36 -1.43 15.89
N LEU A 81 -4.08 -2.31 15.16
CA LEU A 81 -3.99 -2.38 13.71
C LEU A 81 -4.61 -1.17 13.01
N HIS A 82 -5.65 -0.57 13.62
CA HIS A 82 -6.25 0.64 13.05
C HIS A 82 -5.32 1.83 13.17
N ALA A 83 -4.71 2.04 14.34
CA ALA A 83 -3.69 3.07 14.54
C ALA A 83 -2.52 2.88 13.57
N TYR A 84 -2.05 1.65 13.37
CA TYR A 84 -1.00 1.34 12.40
C TYR A 84 -1.39 1.70 10.96
N ILE A 85 -2.60 1.31 10.52
CA ILE A 85 -3.09 1.67 9.17
C ILE A 85 -3.19 3.19 9.03
N ARG A 86 -3.70 3.90 10.04
CA ARG A 86 -3.79 5.37 10.04
C ARG A 86 -2.41 6.05 9.99
N ALA A 87 -1.39 5.47 10.65
CA ALA A 87 -0.02 5.94 10.55
C ALA A 87 0.55 5.78 9.13
N LEU A 88 0.24 4.68 8.44
CA LEU A 88 0.64 4.51 7.03
C LEU A 88 -0.06 5.50 6.10
N GLU A 89 -1.35 5.75 6.30
CA GLU A 89 -2.08 6.77 5.53
C GLU A 89 -1.48 8.16 5.76
N GLU A 90 -1.18 8.53 7.02
CA GLU A 90 -0.55 9.79 7.37
C GLU A 90 0.79 9.96 6.66
N ALA A 91 1.66 8.94 6.75
CA ALA A 91 2.97 8.96 6.11
C ALA A 91 2.88 9.21 4.60
N LEU A 92 1.91 8.56 3.93
CA LEU A 92 1.70 8.74 2.50
C LEU A 92 1.16 10.14 2.18
N ILE A 93 0.25 10.68 2.98
CA ILE A 93 -0.30 12.04 2.83
C ILE A 93 0.79 13.09 2.99
N GLU A 94 1.60 12.98 4.05
CA GLU A 94 2.74 13.89 4.30
C GLU A 94 3.78 13.80 3.16
N THR A 95 4.04 12.59 2.66
CA THR A 95 4.94 12.43 1.51
C THR A 95 4.38 13.11 0.26
N CYS A 96 3.08 12.96 -0.03
CA CYS A 96 2.44 13.63 -1.17
C CYS A 96 2.51 15.16 -1.06
N LEU A 97 2.43 15.69 0.16
CA LEU A 97 2.50 17.12 0.40
C LEU A 97 3.86 17.72 0.01
N GLU A 98 4.98 16.97 0.15
CA GLU A 98 6.30 17.39 -0.33
C GLU A 98 6.33 17.63 -1.83
N TYR A 99 5.44 16.97 -2.58
CA TYR A 99 5.26 17.16 -4.04
C TYR A 99 4.13 18.11 -4.39
N GLY A 100 3.59 18.86 -3.41
CA GLY A 100 2.52 19.83 -3.60
C GLY A 100 1.13 19.20 -3.80
N VAL A 101 0.98 17.89 -3.58
CA VAL A 101 -0.29 17.18 -3.74
C VAL A 101 -1.01 17.06 -2.41
N GLN A 102 -2.19 17.67 -2.33
CA GLN A 102 -3.06 17.57 -1.15
C GLN A 102 -3.88 16.28 -1.18
N ALA A 103 -3.27 15.21 -0.71
CA ALA A 103 -3.93 13.92 -0.55
C ALA A 103 -4.69 13.85 0.78
N THR A 104 -5.74 13.04 0.83
CA THR A 104 -6.63 12.94 1.99
C THR A 104 -7.06 11.50 2.27
N ARG A 105 -7.64 11.27 3.43
CA ARG A 105 -8.43 10.06 3.74
C ARG A 105 -9.87 10.23 3.27
N ARG A 106 -10.57 9.10 3.13
CA ARG A 106 -12.03 9.07 2.95
C ARG A 106 -12.65 8.24 4.07
N ASP A 107 -13.70 8.76 4.66
CA ASP A 107 -14.41 8.06 5.75
C ASP A 107 -14.94 6.69 5.31
N GLY A 108 -14.70 5.68 6.13
CA GLY A 108 -15.09 4.31 5.85
C GLY A 108 -14.24 3.57 4.82
N LEU A 109 -13.27 4.24 4.18
CA LEU A 109 -12.42 3.65 3.15
C LEU A 109 -10.94 3.74 3.54
N THR A 110 -10.25 2.62 3.46
CA THR A 110 -8.79 2.57 3.69
C THR A 110 -8.03 2.94 2.41
N GLY A 111 -7.01 3.80 2.57
CA GLY A 111 -6.16 4.26 1.47
C GLY A 111 -6.02 5.78 1.42
N VAL A 112 -5.34 6.27 0.38
CA VAL A 112 -5.07 7.70 0.20
C VAL A 112 -5.68 8.16 -1.11
N TRP A 113 -6.26 9.36 -1.10
CA TRP A 113 -7.10 9.89 -2.16
C TRP A 113 -6.71 11.32 -2.52
N VAL A 114 -6.88 11.67 -3.79
CA VAL A 114 -6.84 13.06 -4.27
C VAL A 114 -8.20 13.35 -4.90
N ASN A 115 -8.94 14.28 -4.32
CA ASN A 115 -10.35 14.49 -4.65
C ASN A 115 -11.15 13.18 -4.53
N ASN A 116 -11.75 12.71 -5.63
CA ASN A 116 -12.52 11.47 -5.68
C ASN A 116 -11.75 10.28 -6.27
N LYS A 117 -10.44 10.44 -6.56
CA LYS A 117 -9.61 9.41 -7.18
C LYS A 117 -8.70 8.76 -6.15
N LYS A 118 -8.56 7.46 -6.21
CA LYS A 118 -7.69 6.70 -5.30
C LYS A 118 -6.25 6.74 -5.80
N LEU A 119 -5.36 7.26 -4.96
CA LEU A 119 -3.93 7.35 -5.23
C LEU A 119 -3.16 6.15 -4.66
N ALA A 120 -3.52 5.71 -3.45
CA ALA A 120 -2.86 4.59 -2.79
C ALA A 120 -3.84 3.60 -2.19
N SER A 121 -3.49 2.33 -2.27
CA SER A 121 -4.17 1.20 -1.63
C SER A 121 -3.35 0.70 -0.45
N ILE A 122 -4.01 0.34 0.65
CA ILE A 122 -3.36 -0.23 1.84
C ILE A 122 -4.01 -1.58 2.12
N GLY A 123 -3.18 -2.61 2.23
CA GLY A 123 -3.62 -3.97 2.54
C GLY A 123 -2.56 -4.66 3.38
N VAL A 124 -2.77 -4.72 4.69
CA VAL A 124 -1.83 -5.30 5.64
C VAL A 124 -2.26 -6.69 6.09
N GLY A 125 -1.28 -7.49 6.51
CA GLY A 125 -1.45 -8.71 7.26
C GLY A 125 -0.69 -8.62 8.58
N VAL A 126 -1.03 -9.47 9.54
CA VAL A 126 -0.34 -9.52 10.83
C VAL A 126 -0.12 -10.97 11.24
N LYS A 127 1.11 -11.29 11.66
CA LYS A 127 1.46 -12.58 12.26
C LYS A 127 2.03 -12.34 13.65
N LYS A 128 1.29 -12.76 14.69
CA LYS A 128 1.68 -12.55 16.11
C LYS A 128 2.08 -11.09 16.41
N TRP A 129 1.34 -10.15 15.85
CA TRP A 129 1.57 -8.70 15.96
C TRP A 129 2.83 -8.18 15.24
N ILE A 130 3.42 -8.95 14.34
CA ILE A 130 4.38 -8.43 13.37
C ILE A 130 3.64 -8.15 12.06
N SER A 131 3.76 -6.94 11.54
CA SER A 131 3.10 -6.53 10.30
C SER A 131 3.74 -7.18 9.08
N MET A 132 2.93 -7.39 8.05
CA MET A 132 3.30 -7.89 6.73
C MET A 132 2.52 -7.16 5.67
N HIS A 133 3.00 -7.20 4.44
CA HIS A 133 2.46 -6.40 3.34
C HIS A 133 2.52 -4.90 3.71
N GLY A 134 1.58 -4.09 3.26
CA GLY A 134 1.62 -2.66 3.55
C GLY A 134 0.76 -1.87 2.58
N PHE A 135 1.39 -1.11 1.69
CA PHE A 135 0.70 -0.23 0.76
C PHE A 135 1.26 -0.32 -0.66
N ALA A 136 0.46 0.18 -1.60
CA ALA A 136 0.87 0.44 -2.97
C ALA A 136 0.36 1.84 -3.38
N ILE A 137 1.28 2.72 -3.77
CA ILE A 137 0.97 4.08 -4.23
C ILE A 137 1.38 4.24 -5.70
N ASN A 138 0.49 4.77 -6.49
CA ASN A 138 0.70 4.99 -7.91
C ASN A 138 1.53 6.28 -8.11
N ILE A 139 2.73 6.16 -8.66
CA ILE A 139 3.64 7.30 -8.86
C ILE A 139 3.53 7.80 -10.29
N THR A 140 3.76 6.97 -11.29
CA THR A 140 3.70 7.35 -12.70
C THR A 140 2.44 6.80 -13.38
N LYS A 141 2.09 7.34 -14.55
CA LYS A 141 0.93 6.88 -15.35
C LYS A 141 1.00 5.41 -15.72
N GLU A 142 2.20 4.84 -15.83
CA GLU A 142 2.40 3.44 -16.11
C GLU A 142 1.77 2.54 -15.04
N SER A 143 1.78 2.96 -13.77
CA SER A 143 1.16 2.24 -12.66
C SER A 143 -0.35 2.02 -12.79
N LEU A 144 -1.01 2.74 -13.68
CA LEU A 144 -2.47 2.66 -13.84
C LEU A 144 -2.93 1.58 -14.84
N GLN A 145 -2.02 1.02 -15.64
CA GLN A 145 -2.34 0.18 -16.80
C GLN A 145 -3.21 -1.04 -16.45
N GLY A 146 -2.94 -1.71 -15.32
CA GLY A 146 -3.67 -2.92 -14.95
C GLY A 146 -5.02 -2.68 -14.26
N PHE A 147 -5.30 -1.46 -13.79
CA PHE A 147 -6.55 -1.18 -13.09
C PHE A 147 -7.78 -1.16 -13.98
N SER A 148 -7.62 -0.96 -15.29
CA SER A 148 -8.73 -0.98 -16.25
C SER A 148 -9.41 -2.35 -16.40
N SER A 149 -8.74 -3.42 -16.00
CA SER A 149 -9.22 -4.79 -16.13
C SER A 149 -9.86 -5.36 -14.86
N ILE A 150 -9.90 -4.60 -13.78
CA ILE A 150 -10.44 -5.03 -12.47
C ILE A 150 -11.32 -3.94 -11.86
N THR A 151 -12.13 -4.30 -10.85
CA THR A 151 -12.80 -3.35 -9.95
C THR A 151 -11.93 -3.15 -8.72
N PRO A 152 -11.12 -2.09 -8.64
CA PRO A 152 -10.13 -1.94 -7.57
C PRO A 152 -10.80 -1.94 -6.19
N CYS A 153 -10.30 -2.79 -5.29
CA CYS A 153 -10.79 -2.90 -3.91
C CYS A 153 -12.29 -3.26 -3.79
N GLY A 154 -12.93 -3.75 -4.85
CA GLY A 154 -14.36 -4.07 -4.86
C GLY A 154 -15.27 -2.86 -4.71
N ILE A 155 -14.78 -1.66 -4.93
CA ILE A 155 -15.56 -0.43 -4.85
C ILE A 155 -15.92 0.00 -6.26
N ASN A 156 -17.21 -0.06 -6.59
CA ASN A 156 -17.72 0.38 -7.89
C ASN A 156 -17.43 1.88 -8.09
N ASP A 157 -17.14 2.27 -9.32
CA ASP A 157 -16.89 3.66 -9.74
C ASP A 157 -15.70 4.36 -9.08
N VAL A 158 -14.75 3.62 -8.49
CA VAL A 158 -13.50 4.20 -8.01
C VAL A 158 -12.56 4.45 -9.18
N LEU A 159 -12.30 5.71 -9.42
CA LEU A 159 -11.24 6.13 -10.35
C LEU A 159 -9.88 6.03 -9.65
N MET A 160 -8.92 5.41 -10.32
CA MET A 160 -7.53 5.42 -9.88
C MET A 160 -6.80 6.62 -10.45
N THR A 161 -5.85 7.16 -9.69
CA THR A 161 -4.92 8.19 -10.17
C THR A 161 -3.49 7.86 -9.77
N CYS A 162 -2.54 8.62 -10.28
CA CYS A 162 -1.13 8.55 -9.91
C CYS A 162 -0.62 9.94 -9.57
N LEU A 163 0.50 10.01 -8.87
CA LEU A 163 1.06 11.27 -8.41
C LEU A 163 1.44 12.20 -9.60
N GLU A 164 1.98 11.62 -10.66
CA GLU A 164 2.31 12.33 -11.92
C GLU A 164 1.12 13.07 -12.56
N ASN A 165 -0.12 12.60 -12.34
CA ASN A 165 -1.31 13.28 -12.81
C ASN A 165 -1.77 14.45 -11.91
N GLU A 166 -1.29 14.49 -10.69
CA GLU A 166 -1.77 15.40 -9.65
C GLU A 166 -0.70 16.43 -9.22
N CYS A 167 0.53 16.34 -9.76
CA CYS A 167 1.61 17.30 -9.49
C CYS A 167 2.28 17.77 -10.79
N ASP A 168 2.91 18.94 -10.73
CA ASP A 168 3.66 19.54 -11.84
C ASP A 168 5.17 19.29 -11.75
N GLN A 169 5.62 18.48 -10.79
CA GLN A 169 7.04 18.20 -10.55
C GLN A 169 7.45 16.90 -11.23
N ASP A 170 8.71 16.82 -11.66
CA ASP A 170 9.31 15.56 -12.06
C ASP A 170 9.39 14.62 -10.85
N ILE A 171 8.81 13.44 -10.99
CA ILE A 171 8.73 12.46 -9.92
C ILE A 171 9.20 11.10 -10.40
N SER A 172 9.90 10.38 -9.52
CA SER A 172 10.27 8.99 -9.73
C SER A 172 9.87 8.13 -8.53
N VAL A 173 9.65 6.85 -8.76
CA VAL A 173 9.39 5.89 -7.67
C VAL A 173 10.51 5.93 -6.64
N LYS A 174 11.77 6.05 -7.08
CA LYS A 174 12.94 6.10 -6.20
C LYS A 174 12.95 7.34 -5.30
N SER A 175 12.71 8.54 -5.86
CA SER A 175 12.70 9.77 -5.06
C SER A 175 11.57 9.76 -4.06
N PHE A 176 10.37 9.33 -4.47
CA PHE A 176 9.23 9.20 -3.56
C PHE A 176 9.49 8.18 -2.44
N ALA A 177 10.10 7.02 -2.74
CA ALA A 177 10.42 6.01 -1.74
C ALA A 177 11.36 6.54 -0.64
N GLN A 178 12.34 7.38 -1.01
CA GLN A 178 13.28 7.99 -0.06
C GLN A 178 12.59 8.96 0.92
N SER A 179 11.68 9.81 0.42
CA SER A 179 10.87 10.69 1.26
C SER A 179 9.87 9.89 2.12
N CYS A 180 9.21 8.91 1.51
CA CYS A 180 8.20 8.08 2.16
C CYS A 180 8.76 7.31 3.35
N GLN A 181 9.99 6.82 3.28
CA GLN A 181 10.64 6.11 4.39
C GLN A 181 10.67 6.98 5.65
N LYS A 182 11.09 8.24 5.55
CA LYS A 182 11.18 9.17 6.68
C LYS A 182 9.82 9.41 7.33
N HIS A 183 8.78 9.60 6.50
CA HIS A 183 7.43 9.83 7.00
C HIS A 183 6.82 8.57 7.64
N VAL A 184 7.11 7.38 7.11
CA VAL A 184 6.69 6.11 7.73
C VAL A 184 7.33 5.95 9.10
N GLU A 185 8.64 6.15 9.23
CA GLU A 185 9.36 6.10 10.50
C GLU A 185 8.75 7.10 11.51
N ALA A 186 8.63 8.37 11.13
CA ALA A 186 8.06 9.41 11.99
C ALA A 186 6.61 9.14 12.41
N SER A 187 5.78 8.59 11.52
CA SER A 187 4.38 8.28 11.84
C SER A 187 4.24 7.08 12.77
N LEU A 188 5.14 6.09 12.65
CA LEU A 188 5.18 4.94 13.57
C LEU A 188 5.69 5.35 14.97
N GLU A 189 6.65 6.26 15.05
CA GLU A 189 7.11 6.81 16.35
C GLU A 189 5.98 7.53 17.10
N LYS A 190 5.12 8.27 16.41
CA LYS A 190 3.98 8.97 17.04
C LYS A 190 3.01 8.01 17.75
N ILE A 191 2.77 6.83 17.21
CA ILE A 191 1.88 5.84 17.83
C ILE A 191 2.56 5.04 18.94
N ALA A 192 3.91 5.02 19.00
CA ALA A 192 4.65 4.38 20.08
C ALA A 192 4.59 5.17 21.40
N VAL A 193 4.32 6.46 21.32
CA VAL A 193 4.34 7.40 22.47
C VAL A 193 2.92 7.70 22.99
N SER A 194 1.88 7.24 22.28
CA SER A 194 0.46 7.46 22.62
C SER A 194 -0.08 6.37 23.54
#